data_36dd1d2825f63fb41d14bfcb35177fd1
#
_entry.id   36dd1d2825f63fb41d14bfcb35177fd1
#
_cell.length_a   1.000
_cell.length_b   1.000
_cell.length_c   1.000
_cell.angle_alpha   90.00
_cell.angle_beta   90.00
_cell.angle_gamma   90.00
#
_symmetry.space_group_name_H-M   'P 1'
#
loop_
_entity.id
_entity.type
_entity.pdbx_description
1 polymer ?
#
loop_
_entity_poly.entity_id
_entity_poly.type
_entity_poly.pdbx_seq_one_letter_code
_entity_poly.pdbx_strand_id
1 'polypeptide(L)'
;PVQIAGTVDGAHLYFRARSGEWRCAIDPNEEIAQRAGRFLPANAALYCAEGDDPDDGWMPHVEAWRIVREAVAAFRAATGVP
;
A
#
# COMPACT_ATOMS: atom_id res chain seq x y z
N PRO A 1 12.30 -1.10 8.70
CA PRO A 1 11.18 -1.02 7.76
C PRO A 1 9.86 -0.74 8.47
N VAL A 2 8.94 -0.09 7.77
CA VAL A 2 7.61 0.21 8.28
C VAL A 2 6.59 -0.64 7.51
N GLN A 3 5.66 -1.26 8.23
CA GLN A 3 4.62 -2.10 7.63
C GLN A 3 3.27 -1.75 8.26
N ILE A 4 2.24 -1.68 7.43
CA ILE A 4 0.86 -1.49 7.88
C ILE A 4 0.00 -2.49 7.11
N ALA A 5 -0.79 -3.28 7.83
CA ALA A 5 -1.69 -4.24 7.23
C ALA A 5 -3.10 -4.04 7.78
N GLY A 6 -4.09 -4.21 6.93
CA GLY A 6 -5.48 -4.06 7.35
C GLY A 6 -6.44 -4.39 6.21
N THR A 7 -7.66 -3.90 6.36
CA THR A 7 -8.71 -4.10 5.36
C THR A 7 -9.35 -2.77 5.00
N VAL A 8 -9.82 -2.68 3.76
CA VAL A 8 -10.57 -1.53 3.28
C VAL A 8 -11.68 -2.02 2.34
N ASP A 9 -12.94 -1.73 2.69
CA ASP A 9 -14.10 -2.09 1.88
C ASP A 9 -14.11 -3.57 1.47
N GLY A 10 -13.74 -4.46 2.40
CA GLY A 10 -13.71 -5.89 2.14
C GLY A 10 -12.47 -6.42 1.45
N ALA A 11 -11.57 -5.55 1.04
CA ALA A 11 -10.29 -5.95 0.45
C ALA A 11 -9.19 -5.84 1.50
N HIS A 12 -8.03 -6.44 1.20
CA HIS A 12 -6.85 -6.39 2.07
C HIS A 12 -5.91 -5.31 1.58
N LEU A 13 -5.33 -4.56 2.54
CA LEU A 13 -4.34 -3.52 2.30
C LEU A 13 -3.02 -3.92 2.93
N TYR A 14 -1.93 -3.75 2.20
CA TYR A 14 -0.59 -3.93 2.74
C TYR A 14 0.32 -2.80 2.28
N PHE A 15 0.88 -2.08 3.25
CA PHE A 15 1.85 -1.01 3.02
C PHE A 15 3.21 -1.43 3.56
N ARG A 16 4.25 -1.15 2.80
CA ARG A 16 5.64 -1.40 3.24
C ARG A 16 6.56 -0.33 2.70
N ALA A 17 7.39 0.23 3.60
CA ALA A 17 8.49 1.13 3.24
C ALA A 17 9.80 0.42 3.56
N ARG A 18 10.66 0.24 2.55
CA ARG A 18 11.94 -0.45 2.67
C ARG A 18 12.83 -0.14 1.47
N SER A 19 14.15 -0.06 1.74
CA SER A 19 15.16 0.04 0.67
C SER A 19 14.93 1.22 -0.27
N GLY A 20 14.56 2.36 0.30
CA GLY A 20 14.42 3.59 -0.45
C GLY A 20 13.11 3.77 -1.19
N GLU A 21 12.18 2.81 -1.06
CA GLU A 21 10.88 2.91 -1.71
C GLU A 21 9.74 2.40 -0.82
N TRP A 22 8.52 2.81 -1.15
CA TRP A 22 7.34 2.29 -0.49
C TRP A 22 6.32 1.81 -1.51
N ARG A 23 5.49 0.85 -1.08
CA ARG A 23 4.34 0.38 -1.84
C ARG A 23 3.13 0.25 -0.93
N CYS A 24 1.95 0.52 -1.49
CA CYS A 24 0.68 0.27 -0.83
C CYS A 24 -0.21 -0.51 -1.79
N ALA A 25 -0.40 -1.78 -1.51
CA ALA A 25 -1.16 -2.68 -2.37
C ALA A 25 -2.51 -3.00 -1.75
N ILE A 26 -3.55 -3.03 -2.57
CA ILE A 26 -4.90 -3.40 -2.13
C ILE A 26 -5.45 -4.45 -3.08
N ASP A 27 -5.89 -5.58 -2.52
CA ASP A 27 -6.43 -6.69 -3.31
C ASP A 27 -7.43 -7.48 -2.47
N PRO A 28 -8.48 -8.08 -3.10
CA PRO A 28 -9.39 -8.95 -2.37
C PRO A 28 -8.70 -10.17 -1.73
N ASN A 29 -7.58 -10.61 -2.31
CA ASN A 29 -6.79 -11.72 -1.79
C ASN A 29 -5.63 -11.19 -0.94
N GLU A 30 -5.60 -11.58 0.34
CA GLU A 30 -4.59 -11.11 1.28
C GLU A 30 -3.17 -11.43 0.83
N GLU A 31 -2.94 -12.64 0.34
CA GLU A 31 -1.61 -13.06 -0.10
C GLU A 31 -1.11 -12.24 -1.27
N ILE A 32 -2.00 -11.93 -2.22
CA ILE A 32 -1.65 -11.09 -3.37
C ILE A 32 -1.30 -9.68 -2.91
N ALA A 33 -2.08 -9.10 -1.99
CA ALA A 33 -1.79 -7.78 -1.45
C ALA A 33 -0.40 -7.75 -0.79
N GLN A 34 -0.10 -8.74 0.04
CA GLN A 34 1.20 -8.81 0.72
C GLN A 34 2.36 -8.98 -0.26
N ARG A 35 2.21 -9.86 -1.24
CA ARG A 35 3.27 -10.11 -2.22
C ARG A 35 3.47 -8.92 -3.16
N ALA A 36 2.40 -8.25 -3.58
CA ALA A 36 2.50 -7.06 -4.42
C ALA A 36 3.18 -5.91 -3.66
N GLY A 37 2.93 -5.79 -2.36
CA GLY A 37 3.59 -4.79 -1.54
C GLY A 37 5.08 -5.07 -1.31
N ARG A 38 5.52 -6.32 -1.53
CA ARG A 38 6.90 -6.73 -1.26
C ARG A 38 7.74 -6.87 -2.53
N PHE A 39 7.32 -7.73 -3.45
CA PHE A 39 8.19 -8.12 -4.56
C PHE A 39 7.50 -8.42 -5.88
N LEU A 40 6.20 -8.66 -5.91
CA LEU A 40 5.51 -8.87 -7.19
C LEU A 40 5.41 -7.55 -7.97
N PRO A 41 5.20 -7.60 -9.28
CA PRO A 41 4.91 -6.39 -10.04
C PRO A 41 3.70 -5.66 -9.45
N ALA A 42 3.73 -4.33 -9.46
CA ALA A 42 2.65 -3.53 -8.88
C ALA A 42 1.27 -3.90 -9.44
N ASN A 43 1.21 -4.26 -10.72
CA ASN A 43 -0.04 -4.61 -11.38
C ASN A 43 -0.56 -6.02 -11.03
N ALA A 44 0.12 -6.77 -10.16
CA ALA A 44 -0.39 -8.04 -9.66
C ALA A 44 -1.58 -7.85 -8.72
N ALA A 45 -1.64 -6.72 -8.01
CA ALA A 45 -2.76 -6.39 -7.14
C ALA A 45 -3.81 -5.60 -7.90
N LEU A 46 -5.03 -5.62 -7.40
CA LEU A 46 -6.13 -4.81 -7.94
C LEU A 46 -5.76 -3.33 -7.97
N TYR A 47 -5.07 -2.86 -6.92
CA TYR A 47 -4.58 -1.49 -6.84
C TYR A 47 -3.22 -1.50 -6.14
N CYS A 48 -2.27 -0.72 -6.65
CA CYS A 48 -0.99 -0.55 -5.99
C CYS A 48 -0.46 0.86 -6.27
N ALA A 49 -0.18 1.59 -5.21
CA ALA A 49 0.54 2.85 -5.28
C ALA A 49 1.97 2.62 -4.83
N GLU A 50 2.91 3.39 -5.38
CA GLU A 50 4.31 3.29 -4.98
C GLU A 50 5.00 4.64 -5.08
N GLY A 51 6.09 4.79 -4.35
CA GLY A 51 6.86 6.02 -4.34
C GLY A 51 8.21 5.83 -3.66
N ASP A 52 8.95 6.93 -3.52
CA ASP A 52 10.26 6.92 -2.90
C ASP A 52 10.14 7.09 -1.40
N ASP A 53 11.05 6.43 -0.67
CA ASP A 53 11.20 6.57 0.78
C ASP A 53 12.58 7.18 1.05
N PRO A 54 12.66 8.51 1.26
CA PRO A 54 13.95 9.17 1.50
C PRO A 54 14.59 8.76 2.82
N ASP A 55 13.84 8.16 3.74
CA ASP A 55 14.32 7.70 5.03
C ASP A 55 14.79 6.25 5.01
N ASP A 56 14.85 5.64 3.83
CA ASP A 56 15.37 4.28 3.60
C ASP A 56 14.78 3.22 4.55
N GLY A 57 13.46 3.21 4.68
CA GLY A 57 12.77 2.25 5.52
C GLY A 57 12.50 2.72 6.94
N TRP A 58 12.92 3.93 7.28
CA TRP A 58 12.71 4.53 8.60
C TRP A 58 11.66 5.65 8.55
N MET A 59 10.72 5.51 7.65
CA MET A 59 9.65 6.49 7.47
C MET A 59 8.89 6.73 8.77
N PRO A 60 8.66 8.00 9.18
CA PRO A 60 7.83 8.28 10.35
C PRO A 60 6.41 7.74 10.18
N HIS A 61 5.83 7.22 11.27
CA HIS A 61 4.49 6.63 11.21
C HIS A 61 3.42 7.62 10.71
N VAL A 62 3.54 8.90 11.06
CA VAL A 62 2.61 9.92 10.59
C VAL A 62 2.63 10.04 9.07
N GLU A 63 3.81 9.94 8.47
CA GLU A 63 3.96 9.95 7.01
C GLU A 63 3.39 8.68 6.38
N ALA A 64 3.69 7.52 6.98
CA ALA A 64 3.16 6.25 6.49
C ALA A 64 1.62 6.25 6.48
N TRP A 65 1.01 6.73 7.55
CA TRP A 65 -0.45 6.82 7.64
C TRP A 65 -1.03 7.81 6.64
N ARG A 66 -0.34 8.92 6.38
CA ARG A 66 -0.77 9.88 5.36
C ARG A 66 -0.82 9.22 3.99
N ILE A 67 0.23 8.47 3.64
CA ILE A 67 0.31 7.75 2.38
C ILE A 67 -0.81 6.71 2.26
N VAL A 68 -1.03 5.94 3.33
CA VAL A 68 -2.09 4.92 3.35
C VAL A 68 -3.46 5.57 3.15
N ARG A 69 -3.74 6.69 3.83
CA ARG A 69 -5.02 7.39 3.65
C ARG A 69 -5.22 7.89 2.23
N GLU A 70 -4.16 8.41 1.62
CA GLU A 70 -4.21 8.87 0.23
C GLU A 70 -4.43 7.69 -0.73
N ALA A 71 -3.76 6.58 -0.49
CA ALA A 71 -3.93 5.38 -1.30
C ALA A 71 -5.36 4.82 -1.20
N VAL A 72 -5.94 4.80 0.00
CA VAL A 72 -7.32 4.36 0.19
C VAL A 72 -8.30 5.28 -0.56
N ALA A 73 -8.09 6.61 -0.48
CA ALA A 73 -8.94 7.55 -1.20
C ALA A 73 -8.85 7.35 -2.72
N ALA A 74 -7.63 7.15 -3.23
CA ALA A 74 -7.42 6.90 -4.65
C ALA A 74 -8.03 5.57 -5.09
N PHE A 75 -7.89 4.52 -4.26
CA PHE A 75 -8.50 3.22 -4.53
C PHE A 75 -10.03 3.33 -4.63
N ARG A 76 -10.64 4.04 -3.68
CA ARG A 76 -12.09 4.24 -3.67
C ARG A 76 -12.56 5.03 -4.89
N ALA A 77 -11.81 6.05 -5.28
CA ALA A 77 -12.13 6.81 -6.49
C ALA A 77 -12.02 5.95 -7.73
N ALA A 78 -10.99 5.11 -7.83
CA ALA A 78 -10.77 4.24 -8.99
C ALA A 78 -11.80 3.12 -9.10
N THR A 79 -12.33 2.62 -7.96
CA THR A 79 -13.32 1.55 -7.95
C THR A 79 -14.77 2.07 -7.93
N GLY A 80 -14.96 3.38 -7.89
CA GLY A 80 -16.29 3.99 -7.86
C GLY A 80 -17.01 3.85 -6.53
N VAL A 81 -16.32 3.51 -5.47
CA VAL A 81 -16.89 3.45 -4.12
C VAL A 81 -16.98 4.86 -3.57
N PRO A 82 -18.18 5.31 -3.13
CA PRO A 82 -18.34 6.66 -2.59
C PRO A 82 -17.54 6.92 -1.32
#